data_7764694442c0e00bb8b6025451c12f01
#
_entry.id   7764694442c0e00bb8b6025451c12f01
#
_cell.length_a   1.000
_cell.length_b   1.000
_cell.length_c   1.000
_cell.angle_alpha   90.00
_cell.angle_beta   90.00
_cell.angle_gamma   90.00
#
_symmetry.space_group_name_H-M   'P 1'
#
loop_
_entity.id
_entity.type
_entity.pdbx_description
1 polymer ?
#
loop_
_entity_poly.entity_id
_entity_poly.type
_entity_poly.pdbx_seq_one_letter_code
_entity_poly.pdbx_strand_id
1 'polypeptide(L)'
;SRGLGDVYKRQVLRRAGHTEAAVDMARLAGLQPAAALIEIMNEDGSMARMPQLIEKARKFDLKIIAIRDLIAYRLKSESLVEKGVEVDMPTEYGHFRLIPFRQKSNGLEHIAIIKGEIKEGEPVLVRVHSSCATGDIFGSMRCDCGEQLHKALQMIEKEGKGAVVYLNQEGRGIGLMEKMKAYKLQEDGMDTVDANICLGHQADERDYGVGAEILRSIGITKMRLLTNNPVKRVGLESYGLSVVENIPIETTPNKYNERYLKTKKDRMGHTCLLYTSDAADDLT
;
A
#
# COMPACT_ATOMS: atom_id res chain seq x y z
N SER A 1 -11.87 27.37 0.54
CA SER A 1 -11.48 26.90 -0.79
C SER A 1 -10.29 25.95 -0.64
N ARG A 2 -10.51 24.69 -0.84
CA ARG A 2 -9.43 23.69 -0.89
C ARG A 2 -8.76 23.86 -2.26
N GLY A 3 -7.50 24.27 -2.27
CA GLY A 3 -6.79 24.72 -3.46
C GLY A 3 -6.51 23.62 -4.49
N LEU A 4 -5.94 24.00 -5.64
CA LEU A 4 -5.53 23.16 -6.77
C LEU A 4 -4.76 21.86 -6.38
N GLY A 5 -4.10 21.84 -5.22
CA GLY A 5 -3.47 20.64 -4.68
C GLY A 5 -4.43 19.49 -4.36
N ASP A 6 -5.71 19.76 -4.06
CA ASP A 6 -6.71 18.72 -3.78
C ASP A 6 -7.18 18.00 -5.05
N VAL A 7 -7.21 18.69 -6.19
CA VAL A 7 -7.59 18.09 -7.49
C VAL A 7 -6.50 17.10 -7.96
N TYR A 8 -5.24 17.40 -7.68
CA TYR A 8 -4.12 16.50 -7.99
C TYR A 8 -4.10 15.25 -7.08
N LYS A 9 -4.64 15.37 -5.86
CA LYS A 9 -4.73 14.24 -4.92
C LYS A 9 -5.89 13.29 -5.24
N ARG A 10 -6.94 13.76 -5.92
CA ARG A 10 -8.16 12.99 -6.22
C ARG A 10 -8.10 12.38 -7.62
N GLN A 11 -7.34 11.30 -7.77
CA GLN A 11 -7.22 10.53 -9.01
C GLN A 11 -7.26 9.04 -8.71
N VAL A 12 -7.94 8.25 -9.57
CA VAL A 12 -8.02 6.79 -9.40
C VAL A 12 -6.66 6.11 -9.42
N LEU A 13 -5.67 6.70 -10.08
CA LEU A 13 -4.29 6.18 -10.11
C LEU A 13 -3.57 6.33 -8.76
N ARG A 14 -4.08 7.17 -7.86
CA ARG A 14 -3.57 7.34 -6.48
C ARG A 14 -4.41 6.59 -5.45
N ARG A 15 -5.72 6.60 -5.63
CA ARG A 15 -6.69 5.93 -4.78
C ARG A 15 -7.84 5.39 -5.62
N ALA A 16 -8.02 4.08 -5.59
CA ALA A 16 -9.10 3.39 -6.30
C ALA A 16 -10.44 3.62 -5.60
N GLY A 17 -10.95 4.85 -5.62
CA GLY A 17 -12.19 5.27 -4.97
C GLY A 17 -13.21 5.85 -5.96
N HIS A 18 -14.49 5.84 -5.59
CA HIS A 18 -15.57 6.35 -6.44
C HIS A 18 -15.51 7.88 -6.59
N THR A 19 -15.05 8.59 -5.57
CA THR A 19 -14.83 10.06 -5.63
C THR A 19 -13.76 10.41 -6.65
N GLU A 20 -12.65 9.69 -6.63
CA GLU A 20 -11.55 9.83 -7.56
C GLU A 20 -11.98 9.48 -8.98
N ALA A 21 -12.78 8.42 -9.14
CA ALA A 21 -13.33 8.01 -10.44
C ALA A 21 -14.24 9.09 -11.05
N ALA A 22 -15.12 9.71 -10.26
CA ALA A 22 -15.99 10.76 -10.73
C ALA A 22 -15.25 12.01 -11.21
N VAL A 23 -14.21 12.43 -10.46
CA VAL A 23 -13.35 13.56 -10.85
C VAL A 23 -12.56 13.24 -12.12
N ASP A 24 -12.02 12.03 -12.23
CA ASP A 24 -11.25 11.62 -13.40
C ASP A 24 -12.11 11.48 -14.65
N MET A 25 -13.32 10.97 -14.53
CA MET A 25 -14.26 10.91 -15.65
C MET A 25 -14.62 12.29 -16.16
N ALA A 26 -14.88 13.27 -15.27
CA ALA A 26 -15.14 14.65 -15.68
C ALA A 26 -13.94 15.20 -16.46
N ARG A 27 -12.71 14.96 -15.96
CA ARG A 27 -11.48 15.40 -16.62
C ARG A 27 -11.27 14.74 -17.97
N LEU A 28 -11.45 13.42 -18.07
CA LEU A 28 -11.33 12.68 -19.34
C LEU A 28 -12.36 13.11 -20.39
N ALA A 29 -13.53 13.59 -19.93
CA ALA A 29 -14.54 14.18 -20.79
C ALA A 29 -14.26 15.65 -21.17
N GLY A 30 -13.11 16.23 -20.77
CA GLY A 30 -12.76 17.63 -21.02
C GLY A 30 -13.57 18.65 -20.19
N LEU A 31 -14.22 18.20 -19.11
CA LEU A 31 -15.03 19.01 -18.22
C LEU A 31 -14.22 19.47 -17.00
N GLN A 32 -14.79 20.41 -16.25
CA GLN A 32 -14.26 20.79 -14.94
C GLN A 32 -14.21 19.55 -14.02
N PRO A 33 -13.10 19.33 -13.27
CA PRO A 33 -12.92 18.13 -12.44
C PRO A 33 -13.77 18.18 -11.15
N ALA A 34 -15.09 18.20 -11.31
CA ALA A 34 -16.08 18.23 -10.25
C ALA A 34 -17.24 17.30 -10.63
N ALA A 35 -17.80 16.62 -9.64
CA ALA A 35 -18.92 15.71 -9.84
C ALA A 35 -19.79 15.63 -8.58
N ALA A 36 -21.10 15.36 -8.78
CA ALA A 36 -22.00 14.97 -7.72
C ALA A 36 -22.00 13.44 -7.61
N LEU A 37 -21.96 12.93 -6.39
CA LEU A 37 -21.99 11.51 -6.08
C LEU A 37 -23.26 11.19 -5.29
N ILE A 38 -23.91 10.09 -5.64
CA ILE A 38 -25.07 9.56 -4.95
C ILE A 38 -24.86 8.06 -4.74
N GLU A 39 -25.05 7.60 -3.51
CA GLU A 39 -25.05 6.18 -3.20
C GLU A 39 -26.44 5.59 -3.46
N ILE A 40 -26.48 4.46 -4.18
CA ILE A 40 -27.74 3.82 -4.58
C ILE A 40 -28.19 2.86 -3.48
N MET A 41 -29.34 3.15 -2.89
CA MET A 41 -29.99 2.33 -1.88
C MET A 41 -31.11 1.48 -2.47
N ASN A 42 -31.44 0.40 -1.79
CA ASN A 42 -32.67 -0.38 -1.98
C ASN A 42 -33.86 0.31 -1.31
N GLU A 43 -35.09 -0.15 -1.59
CA GLU A 43 -36.31 0.41 -1.01
C GLU A 43 -36.39 0.22 0.53
N ASP A 44 -35.72 -0.78 1.06
CA ASP A 44 -35.60 -1.06 2.48
C ASP A 44 -34.53 -0.20 3.21
N GLY A 45 -33.84 0.72 2.49
CA GLY A 45 -32.78 1.57 3.01
C GLY A 45 -31.39 0.90 3.06
N SER A 46 -31.26 -0.35 2.69
CA SER A 46 -29.97 -1.02 2.57
C SER A 46 -29.20 -0.57 1.33
N MET A 47 -27.87 -0.67 1.37
CA MET A 47 -27.03 -0.33 0.22
C MET A 47 -27.18 -1.37 -0.90
N ALA A 48 -27.53 -0.90 -2.12
CA ALA A 48 -27.62 -1.77 -3.28
C ALA A 48 -26.26 -2.40 -3.62
N ARG A 49 -26.27 -3.68 -3.98
CA ARG A 49 -25.11 -4.46 -4.39
C ARG A 49 -25.19 -4.80 -5.88
N MET A 50 -24.13 -5.39 -6.44
CA MET A 50 -24.03 -5.62 -7.89
C MET A 50 -25.28 -6.21 -8.56
N PRO A 51 -25.97 -7.25 -8.02
CA PRO A 51 -27.16 -7.77 -8.64
C PRO A 51 -28.26 -6.71 -8.80
N GLN A 52 -28.58 -5.95 -7.73
CA GLN A 52 -29.56 -4.89 -7.73
C GLN A 52 -29.13 -3.69 -8.60
N LEU A 53 -27.83 -3.36 -8.61
CA LEU A 53 -27.29 -2.27 -9.42
C LEU A 53 -27.43 -2.56 -10.91
N ILE A 54 -27.19 -3.80 -11.36
CA ILE A 54 -27.37 -4.22 -12.75
C ILE A 54 -28.85 -4.10 -13.16
N GLU A 55 -29.76 -4.51 -12.30
CA GLU A 55 -31.20 -4.42 -12.55
C GLU A 55 -31.63 -2.96 -12.66
N LYS A 56 -31.22 -2.11 -11.72
CA LYS A 56 -31.52 -0.66 -11.76
C LYS A 56 -30.89 0.01 -12.99
N ALA A 57 -29.68 -0.35 -13.36
CA ALA A 57 -29.04 0.21 -14.54
C ALA A 57 -29.79 -0.13 -15.82
N ARG A 58 -30.30 -1.37 -15.98
CA ARG A 58 -31.15 -1.77 -17.10
C ARG A 58 -32.50 -1.01 -17.10
N LYS A 59 -33.14 -0.89 -15.92
CA LYS A 59 -34.42 -0.20 -15.77
C LYS A 59 -34.35 1.28 -16.14
N PHE A 60 -33.27 1.95 -15.83
CA PHE A 60 -33.09 3.40 -16.00
C PHE A 60 -32.12 3.77 -17.13
N ASP A 61 -31.69 2.82 -17.94
CA ASP A 61 -30.69 2.99 -19.02
C ASP A 61 -29.42 3.67 -18.55
N LEU A 62 -28.90 3.24 -17.38
CA LEU A 62 -27.67 3.77 -16.79
C LEU A 62 -26.47 2.96 -17.23
N LYS A 63 -25.35 3.63 -17.39
CA LYS A 63 -24.07 2.97 -17.65
C LYS A 63 -23.42 2.52 -16.36
N ILE A 64 -22.83 1.31 -16.38
CA ILE A 64 -22.03 0.77 -15.27
C ILE A 64 -20.59 0.68 -15.73
N ILE A 65 -19.67 1.19 -14.94
CA ILE A 65 -18.25 1.02 -15.12
C ILE A 65 -17.61 0.52 -13.82
N ALA A 66 -16.50 -0.21 -13.91
CA ALA A 66 -15.70 -0.55 -12.77
C ALA A 66 -14.50 0.41 -12.64
N ILE A 67 -14.18 0.82 -11.42
CA ILE A 67 -13.02 1.68 -11.14
C ILE A 67 -11.73 1.02 -11.64
N ARG A 68 -11.62 -0.30 -11.52
CA ARG A 68 -10.50 -1.09 -12.05
C ARG A 68 -10.31 -0.88 -13.56
N ASP A 69 -11.40 -0.80 -14.33
CA ASP A 69 -11.33 -0.65 -15.78
C ASP A 69 -10.93 0.79 -16.15
N LEU A 70 -11.38 1.79 -15.38
CA LEU A 70 -10.94 3.18 -15.51
C LEU A 70 -9.43 3.32 -15.20
N ILE A 71 -8.95 2.67 -14.16
CA ILE A 71 -7.51 2.61 -13.84
C ILE A 71 -6.74 1.98 -15.00
N ALA A 72 -7.19 0.83 -15.50
CA ALA A 72 -6.56 0.14 -16.64
C ALA A 72 -6.54 1.00 -17.90
N TYR A 73 -7.59 1.76 -18.17
CA TYR A 73 -7.66 2.71 -19.28
C TYR A 73 -6.60 3.81 -19.13
N ARG A 74 -6.51 4.45 -17.96
CA ARG A 74 -5.56 5.53 -17.71
C ARG A 74 -4.11 5.06 -17.75
N LEU A 75 -3.80 3.89 -17.19
CA LEU A 75 -2.45 3.30 -17.20
C LEU A 75 -1.92 2.93 -18.61
N LYS A 76 -2.78 2.93 -19.64
CA LYS A 76 -2.31 2.77 -21.03
C LYS A 76 -1.64 4.03 -21.58
N SER A 77 -2.02 5.20 -21.10
CA SER A 77 -1.57 6.49 -21.62
C SER A 77 -0.82 7.37 -20.61
N GLU A 78 -0.92 7.04 -19.34
CA GLU A 78 -0.35 7.85 -18.26
C GLU A 78 0.62 7.01 -17.41
N SER A 79 1.73 7.61 -17.04
CA SER A 79 2.68 7.05 -16.08
C SER A 79 2.83 7.99 -14.89
N LEU A 80 2.65 7.44 -13.67
CA LEU A 80 2.82 8.16 -12.41
C LEU A 80 4.29 8.36 -12.03
N VAL A 81 5.18 7.54 -12.59
CA VAL A 81 6.59 7.50 -12.23
C VAL A 81 7.50 7.68 -13.45
N GLU A 82 8.67 8.21 -13.21
CA GLU A 82 9.80 8.24 -14.12
C GLU A 82 10.80 7.19 -13.65
N LYS A 83 11.19 6.27 -14.53
CA LYS A 83 12.16 5.21 -14.25
C LYS A 83 13.58 5.75 -14.45
N GLY A 84 14.44 5.59 -13.44
CA GLY A 84 15.85 5.94 -13.51
C GLY A 84 16.71 4.81 -14.08
N VAL A 85 18.03 4.98 -13.94
CA VAL A 85 19.01 3.98 -14.39
C VAL A 85 19.08 2.80 -13.44
N GLU A 86 19.29 1.61 -14.01
CA GLU A 86 19.54 0.39 -13.24
C GLU A 86 21.02 0.32 -12.88
N VAL A 87 21.33 -0.01 -11.64
CA VAL A 87 22.68 -0.22 -11.15
C VAL A 87 22.79 -1.52 -10.38
N ASP A 88 24.00 -2.06 -10.34
CA ASP A 88 24.35 -3.19 -9.52
C ASP A 88 24.50 -2.78 -8.05
N MET A 89 23.98 -3.57 -7.12
CA MET A 89 23.96 -3.24 -5.70
C MET A 89 24.28 -4.46 -4.83
N PRO A 90 25.56 -4.71 -4.56
CA PRO A 90 25.95 -5.68 -3.54
C PRO A 90 25.59 -5.17 -2.15
N THR A 91 25.01 -6.02 -1.32
CA THR A 91 24.58 -5.73 0.06
C THR A 91 24.99 -6.86 0.98
N GLU A 92 24.94 -6.63 2.29
CA GLU A 92 25.14 -7.68 3.30
C GLU A 92 24.08 -8.80 3.24
N TYR A 93 22.91 -8.54 2.59
CA TYR A 93 21.81 -9.49 2.45
C TYR A 93 21.84 -10.26 1.13
N GLY A 94 22.74 -9.90 0.21
CA GLY A 94 22.87 -10.51 -1.10
C GLY A 94 23.21 -9.50 -2.19
N HIS A 95 23.22 -9.99 -3.42
CA HIS A 95 23.57 -9.21 -4.61
C HIS A 95 22.31 -8.94 -5.42
N PHE A 96 21.96 -7.67 -5.57
CA PHE A 96 20.74 -7.18 -6.20
C PHE A 96 21.04 -6.19 -7.31
N ARG A 97 20.00 -5.82 -8.07
CA ARG A 97 19.98 -4.65 -8.95
C ARG A 97 19.04 -3.62 -8.34
N LEU A 98 19.38 -2.35 -8.45
CA LEU A 98 18.61 -1.23 -7.94
C LEU A 98 18.17 -0.33 -9.08
N ILE A 99 16.88 0.05 -9.07
CA ILE A 99 16.31 1.03 -10.00
C ILE A 99 15.59 2.10 -9.17
N PRO A 100 15.98 3.37 -9.25
CA PRO A 100 15.24 4.47 -8.66
C PRO A 100 14.06 4.86 -9.55
N PHE A 101 12.98 5.34 -8.93
CA PHE A 101 11.79 5.85 -9.58
C PHE A 101 11.41 7.18 -8.97
N ARG A 102 11.14 8.20 -9.79
CA ARG A 102 10.63 9.49 -9.34
C ARG A 102 9.14 9.58 -9.56
N GLN A 103 8.38 9.88 -8.52
CA GLN A 103 6.94 10.13 -8.62
C GLN A 103 6.71 11.51 -9.23
N LYS A 104 6.04 11.58 -10.38
CA LYS A 104 5.84 12.83 -11.14
C LYS A 104 5.01 13.88 -10.42
N SER A 105 4.10 13.45 -9.52
CA SER A 105 3.14 14.34 -8.87
C SER A 105 3.73 15.15 -7.70
N ASN A 106 4.81 14.67 -7.06
CA ASN A 106 5.39 15.28 -5.86
C ASN A 106 6.92 15.23 -5.80
N GLY A 107 7.56 14.62 -6.81
CA GLY A 107 9.01 14.50 -6.88
C GLY A 107 9.65 13.50 -5.92
N LEU A 108 8.86 12.75 -5.15
CA LEU A 108 9.40 11.73 -4.24
C LEU A 108 10.09 10.62 -5.03
N GLU A 109 11.19 10.15 -4.49
CA GLU A 109 11.98 9.06 -5.07
C GLU A 109 11.72 7.77 -4.33
N HIS A 110 11.46 6.71 -5.10
CA HIS A 110 11.20 5.35 -4.65
C HIS A 110 12.24 4.43 -5.24
N ILE A 111 12.37 3.22 -4.71
CA ILE A 111 13.42 2.29 -5.13
C ILE A 111 12.79 0.91 -5.39
N ALA A 112 13.17 0.29 -6.50
CA ALA A 112 13.01 -1.15 -6.69
C ALA A 112 14.36 -1.85 -6.54
N ILE A 113 14.41 -2.86 -5.67
CA ILE A 113 15.57 -3.74 -5.45
C ILE A 113 15.17 -5.10 -6.02
N ILE A 114 15.91 -5.61 -7.00
CA ILE A 114 15.51 -6.75 -7.81
C ILE A 114 16.59 -7.84 -7.76
N LYS A 115 16.16 -9.10 -7.58
CA LYS A 115 16.98 -10.29 -7.68
C LYS A 115 16.52 -11.15 -8.86
N GLY A 116 17.47 -11.66 -9.60
CA GLY A 116 17.22 -12.59 -10.71
C GLY A 116 16.51 -11.94 -11.92
N GLU A 117 16.18 -12.75 -12.90
CA GLU A 117 15.45 -12.33 -14.11
C GLU A 117 13.94 -12.53 -13.90
N ILE A 118 13.16 -11.47 -14.12
CA ILE A 118 11.70 -11.51 -13.98
C ILE A 118 11.09 -11.74 -15.36
N LYS A 119 10.30 -12.81 -15.48
CA LYS A 119 9.54 -13.13 -16.70
C LYS A 119 8.10 -12.70 -16.54
N GLU A 120 7.52 -12.13 -17.59
CA GLU A 120 6.14 -11.66 -17.58
C GLU A 120 5.16 -12.80 -17.25
N GLY A 121 4.22 -12.52 -16.36
CA GLY A 121 3.18 -13.47 -15.95
C GLY A 121 3.63 -14.56 -14.98
N GLU A 122 4.90 -14.63 -14.62
CA GLU A 122 5.43 -15.52 -13.58
C GLU A 122 5.14 -14.97 -12.18
N PRO A 123 4.66 -15.79 -11.22
CA PRO A 123 4.55 -15.37 -9.83
C PRO A 123 5.93 -15.14 -9.19
N VAL A 124 6.17 -13.93 -8.71
CA VAL A 124 7.47 -13.52 -8.14
C VAL A 124 7.30 -13.16 -6.66
N LEU A 125 8.30 -13.45 -5.84
CA LEU A 125 8.32 -13.04 -4.44
C LEU A 125 8.51 -11.53 -4.33
N VAL A 126 7.56 -10.83 -3.70
CA VAL A 126 7.54 -9.36 -3.66
C VAL A 126 7.31 -8.83 -2.25
N ARG A 127 8.07 -7.85 -1.87
CA ARG A 127 7.80 -6.98 -0.72
C ARG A 127 7.54 -5.55 -1.19
N VAL A 128 6.39 -4.99 -0.85
CA VAL A 128 6.15 -3.54 -0.93
C VAL A 128 6.36 -2.97 0.47
N HIS A 129 7.45 -2.22 0.64
CA HIS A 129 7.88 -1.65 1.92
C HIS A 129 7.72 -0.13 1.90
N SER A 130 6.99 0.42 2.88
CA SER A 130 6.93 1.87 3.09
C SER A 130 8.05 2.29 4.03
N SER A 131 8.78 3.32 3.67
CA SER A 131 9.94 3.81 4.44
C SER A 131 9.61 4.07 5.91
N CYS A 132 10.55 3.77 6.74
CA CYS A 132 10.52 4.02 8.17
C CYS A 132 11.93 4.39 8.63
N ALA A 133 12.30 5.67 8.53
CA ALA A 133 13.66 6.13 8.83
C ALA A 133 14.14 5.65 10.20
N THR A 134 13.27 5.69 11.20
CA THR A 134 13.62 5.24 12.56
C THR A 134 13.92 3.74 12.64
N GLY A 135 13.14 2.90 11.95
CA GLY A 135 13.32 1.44 11.96
C GLY A 135 14.34 0.97 10.95
N ASP A 136 14.28 1.47 9.71
CA ASP A 136 15.09 0.97 8.59
C ASP A 136 16.54 1.44 8.65
N ILE A 137 16.78 2.69 9.15
CA ILE A 137 18.13 3.30 9.20
C ILE A 137 18.73 3.22 10.60
N PHE A 138 17.94 3.59 11.63
CA PHE A 138 18.46 3.75 12.99
C PHE A 138 18.17 2.55 13.90
N GLY A 139 17.55 1.48 13.39
CA GLY A 139 17.30 0.26 14.16
C GLY A 139 16.39 0.47 15.37
N SER A 140 15.40 1.38 15.28
CA SER A 140 14.45 1.63 16.35
C SER A 140 13.70 0.37 16.74
N MET A 141 13.71 0.03 18.02
CA MET A 141 13.00 -1.12 18.57
C MET A 141 11.49 -0.85 18.79
N ARG A 142 10.99 0.36 18.51
CA ARG A 142 9.56 0.71 18.66
C ARG A 142 8.67 0.14 17.55
N CYS A 143 9.25 -0.38 16.48
CA CYS A 143 8.54 -1.01 15.36
C CYS A 143 9.32 -2.23 14.84
N ASP A 144 8.72 -2.93 13.91
CA ASP A 144 9.28 -4.12 13.24
C ASP A 144 9.73 -3.85 11.80
N CYS A 145 9.83 -2.56 11.39
CA CYS A 145 10.03 -2.19 9.98
C CYS A 145 11.39 -2.66 9.44
N GLY A 146 12.49 -2.30 10.10
CA GLY A 146 13.83 -2.69 9.68
C GLY A 146 14.01 -4.21 9.61
N GLU A 147 13.57 -4.95 10.64
CA GLU A 147 13.61 -6.42 10.62
C GLU A 147 12.84 -7.00 9.43
N GLN A 148 11.65 -6.46 9.14
CA GLN A 148 10.85 -6.91 7.99
C GLN A 148 11.55 -6.61 6.66
N LEU A 149 12.23 -5.47 6.53
CA LEU A 149 13.00 -5.12 5.33
C LEU A 149 14.16 -6.09 5.11
N HIS A 150 14.97 -6.30 6.14
CA HIS A 150 16.13 -7.20 6.11
C HIS A 150 15.71 -8.64 5.82
N LYS A 151 14.67 -9.12 6.51
CA LYS A 151 14.12 -10.45 6.30
C LYS A 151 13.57 -10.64 4.88
N ALA A 152 12.92 -9.62 4.31
CA ALA A 152 12.45 -9.68 2.93
C ALA A 152 13.61 -9.80 1.93
N LEU A 153 14.69 -9.04 2.10
CA LEU A 153 15.89 -9.14 1.26
C LEU A 153 16.52 -10.53 1.35
N GLN A 154 16.67 -11.08 2.57
CA GLN A 154 17.21 -12.43 2.79
C GLN A 154 16.34 -13.51 2.15
N MET A 155 15.00 -13.40 2.27
CA MET A 155 14.08 -14.36 1.66
C MET A 155 14.16 -14.32 0.14
N ILE A 156 14.25 -13.13 -0.46
CA ILE A 156 14.38 -12.95 -1.91
C ILE A 156 15.75 -13.45 -2.40
N GLU A 157 16.82 -13.21 -1.66
CA GLU A 157 18.14 -13.75 -1.97
C GLU A 157 18.13 -15.27 -1.97
N LYS A 158 17.54 -15.89 -0.95
CA LYS A 158 17.40 -17.34 -0.85
C LYS A 158 16.55 -17.95 -1.97
N GLU A 159 15.48 -17.27 -2.36
CA GLU A 159 14.62 -17.66 -3.49
C GLU A 159 15.36 -17.54 -4.83
N GLY A 160 16.37 -16.67 -4.92
CA GLY A 160 17.11 -16.35 -6.15
C GLY A 160 16.35 -15.47 -7.13
N LYS A 161 15.09 -15.12 -6.84
CA LYS A 161 14.24 -14.28 -7.67
C LYS A 161 13.22 -13.51 -6.83
N GLY A 162 13.07 -12.22 -7.10
CA GLY A 162 12.08 -11.40 -6.42
C GLY A 162 12.38 -9.91 -6.47
N ALA A 163 11.53 -9.13 -5.79
CA ALA A 163 11.72 -7.69 -5.69
C ALA A 163 11.26 -7.12 -4.35
N VAL A 164 12.00 -6.12 -3.86
CA VAL A 164 11.52 -5.18 -2.83
C VAL A 164 11.24 -3.85 -3.51
N VAL A 165 10.00 -3.36 -3.39
CA VAL A 165 9.66 -1.98 -3.75
C VAL A 165 9.64 -1.15 -2.48
N TYR A 166 10.63 -0.28 -2.33
CA TYR A 166 10.80 0.62 -1.19
C TYR A 166 10.17 1.97 -1.52
N LEU A 167 9.04 2.26 -0.88
CA LEU A 167 8.27 3.48 -1.11
C LEU A 167 8.61 4.55 -0.07
N ASN A 168 9.00 5.71 -0.52
CA ASN A 168 9.25 6.87 0.34
C ASN A 168 7.90 7.45 0.83
N GLN A 169 7.27 6.75 1.78
CA GLN A 169 5.96 7.07 2.36
C GLN A 169 6.01 6.89 3.88
N GLU A 170 6.89 7.68 4.52
CA GLU A 170 7.15 7.66 5.96
C GLU A 170 5.85 7.83 6.78
N GLY A 171 5.77 7.09 7.90
CA GLY A 171 4.64 7.19 8.81
C GLY A 171 3.29 6.80 8.20
N ARG A 172 3.25 5.90 7.21
CA ARG A 172 2.06 5.56 6.41
C ARG A 172 1.53 6.74 5.56
N GLY A 173 2.43 7.59 5.09
CA GLY A 173 2.11 8.75 4.24
C GLY A 173 2.01 10.08 4.97
N ILE A 174 1.99 10.12 6.31
CA ILE A 174 1.89 11.36 7.09
C ILE A 174 3.23 12.11 7.23
N GLY A 175 4.33 11.44 6.91
CA GLY A 175 5.68 12.01 7.03
C GLY A 175 6.30 11.86 8.41
N LEU A 176 7.63 12.13 8.49
CA LEU A 176 8.41 11.93 9.70
C LEU A 176 7.99 12.86 10.84
N MET A 177 7.71 14.12 10.55
CA MET A 177 7.35 15.11 11.59
C MET A 177 6.05 14.72 12.30
N GLU A 178 5.02 14.37 11.55
CA GLU A 178 3.73 13.96 12.12
C GLU A 178 3.84 12.60 12.84
N LYS A 179 4.65 11.70 12.31
CA LYS A 179 4.98 10.44 13.00
C LYS A 179 5.65 10.68 14.36
N MET A 180 6.54 11.67 14.49
CA MET A 180 7.16 11.99 15.80
C MET A 180 6.13 12.57 16.78
N LYS A 181 5.20 13.39 16.31
CA LYS A 181 4.06 13.85 17.14
C LYS A 181 3.19 12.67 17.59
N ALA A 182 2.89 11.74 16.68
CA ALA A 182 2.14 10.52 17.03
C ALA A 182 2.90 9.67 18.05
N TYR A 183 4.23 9.56 17.95
CA TYR A 183 5.05 8.87 18.96
C TYR A 183 4.96 9.53 20.33
N LYS A 184 4.91 10.87 20.39
CA LYS A 184 4.73 11.59 21.67
C LYS A 184 3.38 11.28 22.30
N LEU A 185 2.30 11.31 21.52
CA LEU A 185 0.97 10.93 22.00
C LEU A 185 0.90 9.46 22.47
N GLN A 186 1.66 8.56 21.83
CA GLN A 186 1.77 7.17 22.27
C GLN A 186 2.53 7.02 23.58
N GLU A 187 3.53 7.85 23.87
CA GLU A 187 4.20 7.91 25.17
C GLU A 187 3.23 8.35 26.28
N ASP A 188 2.28 9.23 25.93
CA ASP A 188 1.22 9.70 26.82
C ASP A 188 0.01 8.72 26.92
N GLY A 189 0.12 7.52 26.31
CA GLY A 189 -0.81 6.42 26.49
C GLY A 189 -1.78 6.14 25.34
N MET A 190 -1.78 6.92 24.25
CA MET A 190 -2.61 6.63 23.08
C MET A 190 -2.10 5.41 22.30
N ASP A 191 -2.97 4.75 21.55
CA ASP A 191 -2.51 3.78 20.55
C ASP A 191 -2.15 4.46 19.22
N THR A 192 -1.56 3.69 18.29
CA THR A 192 -1.07 4.24 17.01
C THR A 192 -2.20 4.80 16.12
N VAL A 193 -3.39 4.21 16.17
CA VAL A 193 -4.55 4.63 15.35
C VAL A 193 -5.14 5.92 15.92
N ASP A 194 -5.39 5.94 17.23
CA ASP A 194 -5.97 7.10 17.91
C ASP A 194 -5.01 8.30 17.86
N ALA A 195 -3.70 8.09 18.00
CA ALA A 195 -2.70 9.14 17.84
C ALA A 195 -2.75 9.80 16.45
N ASN A 196 -2.88 9.01 15.37
CA ASN A 196 -3.02 9.56 14.01
C ASN A 196 -4.32 10.34 13.84
N ILE A 197 -5.45 9.80 14.32
CA ILE A 197 -6.76 10.47 14.26
C ILE A 197 -6.74 11.78 15.04
N CYS A 198 -6.14 11.82 16.22
CA CYS A 198 -5.98 13.03 17.05
C CYS A 198 -5.21 14.14 16.30
N LEU A 199 -4.24 13.78 15.46
CA LEU A 199 -3.48 14.69 14.62
C LEU A 199 -4.21 15.08 13.32
N GLY A 200 -5.43 14.58 13.09
CA GLY A 200 -6.23 14.89 11.90
C GLY A 200 -5.90 14.04 10.67
N HIS A 201 -5.15 12.94 10.86
CA HIS A 201 -4.77 12.00 9.79
C HIS A 201 -5.68 10.78 9.75
N GLN A 202 -5.72 10.13 8.59
CA GLN A 202 -6.33 8.80 8.46
C GLN A 202 -5.40 7.73 9.04
N ALA A 203 -5.95 6.56 9.34
CA ALA A 203 -5.16 5.41 9.80
C ALA A 203 -4.10 4.95 8.76
N ASP A 204 -4.37 5.16 7.48
CA ASP A 204 -3.48 4.82 6.37
C ASP A 204 -3.69 5.80 5.20
N GLU A 205 -2.68 6.62 4.89
CA GLU A 205 -2.67 7.59 3.80
C GLU A 205 -1.72 7.18 2.65
N ARG A 206 -1.30 5.90 2.60
CA ARG A 206 -0.37 5.42 1.57
C ARG A 206 -0.99 5.42 0.19
N ASP A 207 -0.14 5.77 -0.79
CA ASP A 207 -0.44 5.67 -2.22
C ASP A 207 0.00 4.29 -2.74
N TYR A 208 -0.95 3.39 -2.95
CA TYR A 208 -0.68 2.05 -3.48
C TYR A 208 -0.52 2.04 -5.00
N GLY A 209 -1.01 3.05 -5.71
CA GLY A 209 -0.91 3.17 -7.16
C GLY A 209 0.52 3.30 -7.64
N VAL A 210 1.33 4.10 -6.95
CA VAL A 210 2.77 4.25 -7.25
C VAL A 210 3.50 2.91 -7.12
N GLY A 211 3.25 2.17 -6.04
CA GLY A 211 3.85 0.85 -5.83
C GLY A 211 3.47 -0.15 -6.92
N ALA A 212 2.19 -0.13 -7.33
CA ALA A 212 1.68 -1.00 -8.37
C ALA A 212 2.31 -0.67 -9.74
N GLU A 213 2.49 0.61 -10.05
CA GLU A 213 3.12 1.02 -11.30
C GLU A 213 4.60 0.68 -11.35
N ILE A 214 5.33 0.87 -10.25
CA ILE A 214 6.74 0.45 -10.16
C ILE A 214 6.84 -1.05 -10.43
N LEU A 215 5.99 -1.89 -9.81
CA LEU A 215 5.98 -3.33 -10.03
C LEU A 215 5.75 -3.68 -11.52
N ARG A 216 4.80 -3.05 -12.17
CA ARG A 216 4.56 -3.22 -13.60
C ARG A 216 5.75 -2.79 -14.46
N SER A 217 6.37 -1.65 -14.13
CA SER A 217 7.54 -1.12 -14.86
C SER A 217 8.75 -2.04 -14.82
N ILE A 218 8.83 -2.93 -13.82
CA ILE A 218 9.86 -3.97 -13.71
C ILE A 218 9.36 -5.37 -14.15
N GLY A 219 8.18 -5.45 -14.80
CA GLY A 219 7.65 -6.67 -15.39
C GLY A 219 6.86 -7.58 -14.43
N ILE A 220 6.56 -7.13 -13.21
CA ILE A 220 5.81 -7.92 -12.23
C ILE A 220 4.31 -7.61 -12.32
N THR A 221 3.52 -8.58 -12.78
CA THR A 221 2.06 -8.54 -12.83
C THR A 221 1.41 -9.56 -11.90
N LYS A 222 2.13 -10.66 -11.59
CA LYS A 222 1.72 -11.68 -10.62
C LYS A 222 2.75 -11.78 -9.51
N MET A 223 2.30 -11.96 -8.28
CA MET A 223 3.22 -12.01 -7.15
C MET A 223 2.78 -12.91 -6.01
N ARG A 224 3.77 -13.41 -5.28
CA ARG A 224 3.67 -13.96 -3.94
C ARG A 224 4.07 -12.82 -2.99
N LEU A 225 3.12 -12.27 -2.25
CA LEU A 225 3.30 -11.01 -1.52
C LEU A 225 3.75 -11.26 -0.08
N LEU A 226 4.93 -10.76 0.28
CA LEU A 226 5.44 -10.74 1.65
C LEU A 226 4.70 -9.65 2.46
N THR A 227 3.66 -10.05 3.18
CA THR A 227 2.86 -9.11 3.99
C THR A 227 2.07 -9.80 5.09
N ASN A 228 1.91 -9.10 6.21
CA ASN A 228 0.96 -9.43 7.27
C ASN A 228 -0.28 -8.51 7.22
N ASN A 229 -0.35 -7.58 6.24
CA ASN A 229 -1.41 -6.59 6.12
C ASN A 229 -2.34 -6.93 4.94
N PRO A 230 -3.59 -7.37 5.19
CA PRO A 230 -4.54 -7.72 4.14
C PRO A 230 -4.93 -6.52 3.26
N VAL A 231 -4.91 -5.29 3.79
CA VAL A 231 -5.23 -4.06 3.05
C VAL A 231 -4.22 -3.83 1.92
N LYS A 232 -2.95 -4.17 2.10
CA LYS A 232 -1.93 -4.07 1.04
C LYS A 232 -2.26 -4.93 -0.17
N ARG A 233 -2.76 -6.14 0.06
CA ARG A 233 -3.20 -7.03 -1.01
C ARG A 233 -4.30 -6.36 -1.84
N VAL A 234 -5.38 -5.95 -1.19
CA VAL A 234 -6.53 -5.31 -1.85
C VAL A 234 -6.09 -4.04 -2.60
N GLY A 235 -5.21 -3.24 -1.98
CA GLY A 235 -4.64 -2.06 -2.60
C GLY A 235 -3.95 -2.36 -3.93
N LEU A 236 -3.08 -3.36 -3.98
CA LEU A 236 -2.34 -3.74 -5.20
C LEU A 236 -3.26 -4.38 -6.26
N GLU A 237 -4.18 -5.26 -5.86
CA GLU A 237 -5.15 -5.91 -6.74
C GLU A 237 -6.08 -4.89 -7.42
N SER A 238 -6.42 -3.79 -6.74
CA SER A 238 -7.23 -2.69 -7.30
C SER A 238 -6.57 -2.03 -8.52
N TYR A 239 -5.25 -2.11 -8.63
CA TYR A 239 -4.48 -1.62 -9.77
C TYR A 239 -4.14 -2.73 -10.80
N GLY A 240 -4.86 -3.86 -10.75
CA GLY A 240 -4.76 -4.93 -11.75
C GLY A 240 -3.51 -5.81 -11.61
N LEU A 241 -2.88 -5.83 -10.45
CA LEU A 241 -1.88 -6.82 -10.10
C LEU A 241 -2.57 -8.07 -9.52
N SER A 242 -1.97 -9.23 -9.70
CA SER A 242 -2.49 -10.50 -9.18
C SER A 242 -1.64 -10.98 -8.00
N VAL A 243 -2.23 -11.03 -6.81
CA VAL A 243 -1.59 -11.63 -5.63
C VAL A 243 -2.04 -13.08 -5.51
N VAL A 244 -1.19 -14.01 -5.96
CA VAL A 244 -1.51 -15.44 -5.95
C VAL A 244 -1.35 -16.08 -4.58
N GLU A 245 -0.48 -15.52 -3.73
CA GLU A 245 -0.19 -16.02 -2.39
C GLU A 245 0.20 -14.86 -1.45
N ASN A 246 -0.26 -14.91 -0.21
CA ASN A 246 0.28 -14.08 0.88
C ASN A 246 1.26 -14.90 1.70
N ILE A 247 2.50 -14.42 1.80
CA ILE A 247 3.53 -15.02 2.62
C ILE A 247 3.72 -14.13 3.85
N PRO A 248 3.53 -14.66 5.05
CA PRO A 248 3.74 -13.88 6.27
C PRO A 248 5.21 -13.51 6.43
N ILE A 249 5.45 -12.30 6.93
CA ILE A 249 6.77 -11.81 7.28
C ILE A 249 6.78 -11.39 8.75
N GLU A 250 6.97 -12.38 9.59
CA GLU A 250 6.86 -12.23 11.03
C GLU A 250 8.22 -11.86 11.63
N THR A 251 8.18 -11.07 12.68
CA THR A 251 9.34 -10.64 13.46
C THR A 251 9.09 -11.00 14.92
N THR A 252 10.16 -11.19 15.69
CA THR A 252 10.04 -11.50 17.11
C THR A 252 9.63 -10.24 17.88
N PRO A 253 8.53 -10.27 18.65
CA PRO A 253 8.16 -9.16 19.52
C PRO A 253 9.26 -8.85 20.55
N ASN A 254 9.37 -7.59 20.91
CA ASN A 254 10.24 -7.13 21.99
C ASN A 254 9.46 -6.19 22.93
N LYS A 255 9.98 -5.93 24.12
CA LYS A 255 9.31 -5.13 25.15
C LYS A 255 8.90 -3.70 24.73
N TYR A 256 9.49 -3.18 23.62
CA TYR A 256 9.21 -1.83 23.13
C TYR A 256 8.20 -1.81 22.00
N ASN A 257 8.03 -2.92 21.23
CA ASN A 257 7.11 -2.99 20.08
C ASN A 257 5.89 -3.88 20.31
N GLU A 258 5.80 -4.60 21.41
CA GLU A 258 4.68 -5.51 21.71
C GLU A 258 3.32 -4.81 21.62
N ARG A 259 3.18 -3.66 22.26
CA ARG A 259 1.95 -2.85 22.17
C ARG A 259 1.63 -2.42 20.76
N TYR A 260 2.62 -2.02 19.99
CA TYR A 260 2.47 -1.64 18.58
C TYR A 260 2.01 -2.82 17.71
N LEU A 261 2.60 -4.01 17.90
CA LEU A 261 2.20 -5.23 17.19
C LEU A 261 0.78 -5.66 17.57
N LYS A 262 0.40 -5.54 18.84
CA LYS A 262 -0.96 -5.80 19.32
C LYS A 262 -1.97 -4.86 18.66
N THR A 263 -1.70 -3.55 18.58
CA THR A 263 -2.55 -2.58 17.87
C THR A 263 -2.68 -2.94 16.39
N LYS A 264 -1.62 -3.37 15.72
CA LYS A 264 -1.68 -3.85 14.33
C LYS A 264 -2.63 -5.04 14.18
N LYS A 265 -2.58 -6.00 15.10
CA LYS A 265 -3.44 -7.18 15.09
C LYS A 265 -4.89 -6.79 15.35
N ASP A 266 -5.16 -6.14 16.49
CA ASP A 266 -6.49 -5.94 17.01
C ASP A 266 -7.28 -4.87 16.26
N ARG A 267 -6.61 -3.79 15.80
CA ARG A 267 -7.26 -2.62 15.19
C ARG A 267 -7.05 -2.49 13.68
N MET A 268 -6.05 -3.17 13.13
CA MET A 268 -5.71 -3.06 11.71
C MET A 268 -5.79 -4.38 10.95
N GLY A 269 -6.26 -5.46 11.58
CA GLY A 269 -6.47 -6.76 10.95
C GLY A 269 -5.20 -7.45 10.45
N HIS A 270 -4.02 -7.09 11.00
CA HIS A 270 -2.78 -7.75 10.64
C HIS A 270 -2.76 -9.19 11.17
N THR A 271 -2.26 -10.12 10.35
CA THR A 271 -1.95 -11.49 10.78
C THR A 271 -0.57 -11.51 11.43
N CYS A 272 -0.47 -11.13 12.71
CA CYS A 272 0.78 -11.21 13.47
C CYS A 272 0.63 -12.32 14.51
N LEU A 273 1.60 -13.26 14.58
CA LEU A 273 1.73 -14.14 15.73
C LEU A 273 2.32 -13.32 16.88
N LEU A 274 1.47 -12.99 17.84
CA LEU A 274 1.95 -12.65 19.17
C LEU A 274 2.08 -14.00 19.88
N TYR A 275 3.29 -14.46 20.15
CA TYR A 275 3.50 -15.52 21.13
C TYR A 275 3.05 -14.92 22.46
N THR A 276 1.90 -15.36 22.97
CA THR A 276 1.56 -15.16 24.37
C THR A 276 2.49 -16.06 25.18
N SER A 277 3.11 -15.53 26.22
CA SER A 277 3.93 -16.26 27.19
C SER A 277 3.17 -17.39 27.90
N ASP A 278 1.88 -17.51 27.66
CA ASP A 278 1.00 -18.51 28.28
C ASP A 278 1.10 -19.92 27.65
N ALA A 279 1.85 -20.08 26.55
CA ALA A 279 2.06 -21.40 25.95
C ALA A 279 3.25 -22.18 26.55
N ALA A 280 3.96 -21.61 27.54
CA ALA A 280 5.09 -22.26 28.21
C ALA A 280 4.69 -23.04 29.47
N ASP A 281 3.48 -22.84 30.00
CA ASP A 281 3.03 -23.46 31.25
C ASP A 281 2.20 -24.74 31.06
N ASP A 282 1.87 -25.14 29.81
CA ASP A 282 1.11 -26.37 29.54
C ASP A 282 1.98 -27.61 29.20
N LEU A 283 3.29 -27.53 29.44
CA LEU A 283 4.23 -28.67 29.24
C LEU A 283 5.03 -29.02 30.50
N THR A 284 4.42 -28.93 31.67
CA THR A 284 4.98 -29.58 32.89
C THR A 284 4.00 -30.59 33.50
#